data_cb41bf86c14db7298465bf9066f44e86
#
_entry.id   cb41bf86c14db7298465bf9066f44e86
#
_cell.length_a   1.000
_cell.length_b   1.000
_cell.length_c   1.000
_cell.angle_alpha   90.00
_cell.angle_beta   90.00
_cell.angle_gamma   90.00
#
_symmetry.space_group_name_H-M   'P 1'
#
loop_
_entity.id
_entity.type
_entity.pdbx_description
1 polymer ?
#
loop_
_entity_poly.entity_id
_entity_poly.type
_entity_poly.pdbx_seq_one_letter_code
_entity_poly.pdbx_strand_id
1 'polypeptide(L)'
;MATLKELADRTGYSPATISRILSGDPALSVTPEARRKVLEEAGRLNYTATRSRRGRTPKGVLRVGVAEMLTPAQQLEDPYYLYLSGFVRQGCLDKKYTCLTLESRGESFLSPEGEKLDGIVAIGLFTPAQIESLAALTPNVVFLDSSPFESRFDSVVLGYELGISLALEHLTELGHRRIGFIGPAYKLDDRRQRAPEVRRQLFLRLMEGRGLLDRSLMVDCPMEAETAARAVGEYLSAGLLPPTAFLCANEEVAIGSLRALGSAGLPVPGEVSVVSFNDTPRSALVDPPLTSVSTHVEEMARTALRLLGERACPQGKEPVRTLPLKVVVPPSLVVRESSGPAADRSK
;
A
#
# COMPACT_ATOMS: atom_id res chain seq x y z
N MET A 1 7.87 40.22 8.64
CA MET A 1 6.88 39.77 7.66
C MET A 1 5.78 40.81 7.57
N ALA A 2 5.42 41.23 6.38
CA ALA A 2 4.34 42.20 6.18
C ALA A 2 3.00 41.59 6.63
N THR A 3 2.17 42.44 7.26
CA THR A 3 0.85 42.02 7.80
C THR A 3 -0.29 42.51 6.92
N LEU A 4 -1.46 41.89 7.02
CA LEU A 4 -2.66 42.33 6.32
C LEU A 4 -3.09 43.76 6.73
N LYS A 5 -2.75 44.15 7.95
CA LYS A 5 -2.99 45.53 8.48
C LYS A 5 -2.08 46.54 7.76
N GLU A 6 -0.82 46.20 7.59
CA GLU A 6 0.14 47.07 6.90
C GLU A 6 -0.21 47.24 5.41
N LEU A 7 -0.73 46.19 4.76
CA LEU A 7 -1.29 46.31 3.41
C LEU A 7 -2.55 47.22 3.39
N ALA A 8 -3.41 47.14 4.40
CA ALA A 8 -4.58 47.98 4.51
C ALA A 8 -4.20 49.49 4.66
N ASP A 9 -3.23 49.77 5.52
CA ASP A 9 -2.73 51.12 5.73
C ASP A 9 -2.11 51.72 4.45
N ARG A 10 -1.43 50.92 3.61
CA ARG A 10 -0.80 51.40 2.37
C ARG A 10 -1.74 51.48 1.16
N THR A 11 -2.69 50.58 1.08
CA THR A 11 -3.61 50.54 -0.07
C THR A 11 -4.86 51.35 0.12
N GLY A 12 -5.25 51.65 1.39
CA GLY A 12 -6.48 52.34 1.76
C GLY A 12 -7.73 51.46 1.73
N TYR A 13 -7.54 50.13 1.53
CA TYR A 13 -8.67 49.19 1.53
C TYR A 13 -8.77 48.44 2.85
N SER A 14 -9.97 47.99 3.19
CA SER A 14 -10.16 47.21 4.42
C SER A 14 -9.41 45.85 4.34
N PRO A 15 -8.92 45.33 5.48
CA PRO A 15 -8.28 43.99 5.50
C PRO A 15 -9.18 42.89 4.89
N ALA A 16 -10.49 42.99 5.06
CA ALA A 16 -11.44 42.04 4.45
C ALA A 16 -11.46 42.14 2.93
N THR A 17 -11.45 43.34 2.36
CA THR A 17 -11.40 43.58 0.93
C THR A 17 -10.08 43.06 0.33
N ILE A 18 -8.95 43.36 0.97
CA ILE A 18 -7.63 42.90 0.56
C ILE A 18 -7.54 41.37 0.58
N SER A 19 -8.00 40.72 1.64
CA SER A 19 -8.05 39.27 1.75
C SER A 19 -8.85 38.62 0.62
N ARG A 20 -9.99 39.18 0.24
CA ARG A 20 -10.83 38.68 -0.86
C ARG A 20 -10.19 38.92 -2.22
N ILE A 21 -9.49 40.05 -2.43
CA ILE A 21 -8.71 40.30 -3.65
C ILE A 21 -7.58 39.29 -3.80
N LEU A 22 -6.80 39.08 -2.75
CA LEU A 22 -5.67 38.16 -2.74
C LEU A 22 -6.09 36.67 -2.88
N SER A 23 -7.30 36.33 -2.41
CA SER A 23 -7.89 34.99 -2.59
C SER A 23 -8.53 34.76 -3.97
N GLY A 24 -8.61 35.78 -4.82
CA GLY A 24 -9.24 35.66 -6.14
C GLY A 24 -10.76 35.47 -6.09
N ASP A 25 -11.45 35.96 -5.04
CA ASP A 25 -12.88 35.77 -4.87
C ASP A 25 -13.70 36.33 -6.06
N PRO A 26 -14.40 35.48 -6.83
CA PRO A 26 -15.16 35.91 -8.01
C PRO A 26 -16.43 36.74 -7.67
N ALA A 27 -16.93 36.61 -6.44
CA ALA A 27 -18.11 37.35 -5.98
C ALA A 27 -17.77 38.76 -5.47
N LEU A 28 -16.47 39.14 -5.47
CA LEU A 28 -16.04 40.46 -5.03
C LEU A 28 -16.07 41.44 -6.22
N SER A 29 -17.01 42.38 -6.19
CA SER A 29 -17.09 43.52 -7.17
C SER A 29 -16.11 44.61 -6.70
N VAL A 30 -14.96 44.70 -7.37
CA VAL A 30 -13.96 45.78 -7.22
C VAL A 30 -13.44 46.21 -8.57
N THR A 31 -13.00 47.45 -8.68
CA THR A 31 -12.46 47.96 -9.96
C THR A 31 -11.12 47.24 -10.27
N PRO A 32 -10.79 47.09 -11.58
CA PRO A 32 -9.48 46.51 -11.98
C PRO A 32 -8.29 47.25 -11.37
N GLU A 33 -8.40 48.57 -11.21
CA GLU A 33 -7.37 49.42 -10.60
C GLU A 33 -7.18 49.10 -9.11
N ALA A 34 -8.25 48.89 -8.35
CA ALA A 34 -8.18 48.50 -6.96
C ALA A 34 -7.51 47.12 -6.79
N ARG A 35 -7.87 46.18 -7.66
CA ARG A 35 -7.24 44.83 -7.66
C ARG A 35 -5.77 44.93 -7.99
N ARG A 36 -5.37 45.69 -9.00
CA ARG A 36 -3.99 45.89 -9.39
C ARG A 36 -3.17 46.53 -8.24
N LYS A 37 -3.67 47.61 -7.65
CA LYS A 37 -3.02 48.33 -6.54
C LYS A 37 -2.70 47.41 -5.34
N VAL A 38 -3.65 46.54 -4.97
CA VAL A 38 -3.46 45.59 -3.87
C VAL A 38 -2.42 44.53 -4.22
N LEU A 39 -2.43 44.00 -5.44
CA LEU A 39 -1.46 42.97 -5.88
C LEU A 39 -0.04 43.54 -6.00
N GLU A 40 0.12 44.76 -6.50
CA GLU A 40 1.42 45.45 -6.59
C GLU A 40 2.02 45.73 -5.22
N GLU A 41 1.22 46.25 -4.27
CA GLU A 41 1.72 46.47 -2.89
C GLU A 41 2.00 45.17 -2.14
N ALA A 42 1.21 44.12 -2.37
CA ALA A 42 1.49 42.79 -1.82
C ALA A 42 2.84 42.23 -2.36
N GLY A 43 3.11 42.42 -3.65
CA GLY A 43 4.40 42.07 -4.26
C GLY A 43 5.58 42.87 -3.70
N ARG A 44 5.42 44.20 -3.55
CA ARG A 44 6.47 45.08 -2.99
C ARG A 44 6.85 44.75 -1.56
N LEU A 45 5.87 44.32 -0.76
CA LEU A 45 6.05 43.92 0.63
C LEU A 45 6.48 42.45 0.80
N ASN A 46 6.67 41.71 -0.29
CA ASN A 46 6.81 40.25 -0.24
C ASN A 46 5.76 39.60 0.69
N TYR A 47 4.52 40.13 0.62
CA TYR A 47 3.42 39.61 1.39
C TYR A 47 3.01 38.27 0.84
N THR A 48 3.45 37.22 1.46
CA THR A 48 2.85 35.88 1.30
C THR A 48 1.61 35.87 2.20
N ALA A 49 0.44 35.78 1.61
CA ALA A 49 -0.75 35.46 2.37
C ALA A 49 -0.46 34.15 3.10
N THR A 50 -0.12 34.22 4.36
CA THR A 50 -0.15 33.07 5.24
C THR A 50 -1.58 32.61 5.23
N ARG A 51 -1.93 31.70 4.31
CA ARG A 51 -3.16 30.92 4.33
C ARG A 51 -3.10 29.95 5.51
N SER A 52 -2.85 30.49 6.69
CA SER A 52 -3.31 29.90 7.91
C SER A 52 -4.76 30.36 8.12
N ARG A 53 -5.65 30.05 7.18
CA ARG A 53 -6.97 29.67 7.64
C ARG A 53 -6.72 28.33 8.32
N ARG A 54 -6.55 28.35 9.65
CA ARG A 54 -7.07 27.28 10.48
C ARG A 54 -8.52 27.10 10.02
N GLY A 55 -8.68 26.32 8.93
CA GLY A 55 -9.98 25.96 8.45
C GLY A 55 -10.63 25.26 9.61
N ARG A 56 -11.65 25.86 10.22
CA ARG A 56 -12.58 25.11 11.03
C ARG A 56 -13.00 23.95 10.13
N THR A 57 -12.42 22.77 10.37
CA THR A 57 -12.91 21.54 9.77
C THR A 57 -14.41 21.55 9.99
N PRO A 58 -15.24 21.37 8.96
CA PRO A 58 -16.69 21.33 9.14
C PRO A 58 -16.97 20.40 10.32
N LYS A 59 -17.81 20.81 11.29
CA LYS A 59 -18.15 19.98 12.43
C LYS A 59 -18.65 18.63 11.90
N GLY A 60 -17.96 17.54 12.24
CA GLY A 60 -18.32 16.19 11.84
C GLY A 60 -17.44 15.53 10.78
N VAL A 61 -16.39 16.17 10.26
CA VAL A 61 -15.41 15.58 9.35
C VAL A 61 -14.27 14.96 10.16
N LEU A 62 -13.96 13.67 9.90
CA LEU A 62 -12.83 12.99 10.54
C LEU A 62 -11.49 13.49 9.98
N ARG A 63 -10.50 13.64 10.86
CA ARG A 63 -9.09 13.86 10.53
C ARG A 63 -8.36 12.54 10.64
N VAL A 64 -7.98 11.99 9.50
CA VAL A 64 -7.35 10.68 9.39
C VAL A 64 -5.87 10.86 9.11
N GLY A 65 -5.03 10.38 10.02
CA GLY A 65 -3.59 10.23 9.81
C GLY A 65 -3.32 8.99 8.96
N VAL A 66 -2.40 9.09 8.01
CA VAL A 66 -1.88 7.93 7.27
C VAL A 66 -0.42 7.75 7.64
N ALA A 67 -0.11 6.62 8.30
CA ALA A 67 1.24 6.20 8.61
C ALA A 67 1.66 5.13 7.61
N GLU A 68 2.83 5.29 7.01
CA GLU A 68 3.37 4.38 6.00
C GLU A 68 4.68 3.77 6.48
N MET A 69 4.82 2.45 6.33
CA MET A 69 6.04 1.72 6.66
C MET A 69 7.20 2.12 5.74
N LEU A 70 6.88 2.29 4.45
CA LEU A 70 7.85 2.58 3.41
C LEU A 70 7.91 4.08 3.09
N THR A 71 9.11 4.57 2.82
CA THR A 71 9.30 5.89 2.23
C THR A 71 8.78 5.93 0.79
N PRO A 72 8.49 7.12 0.22
CA PRO A 72 8.06 7.23 -1.17
C PRO A 72 9.01 6.56 -2.18
N ALA A 73 10.33 6.60 -1.95
CA ALA A 73 11.30 5.93 -2.80
C ALA A 73 11.16 4.40 -2.74
N GLN A 74 11.01 3.82 -1.54
CA GLN A 74 10.80 2.39 -1.35
C GLN A 74 9.46 1.90 -1.91
N GLN A 75 8.41 2.73 -1.90
CA GLN A 75 7.12 2.40 -2.52
C GLN A 75 7.21 2.29 -4.05
N LEU A 76 8.16 2.96 -4.69
CA LEU A 76 8.41 2.78 -6.14
C LEU A 76 9.07 1.42 -6.44
N GLU A 77 9.80 0.87 -5.49
CA GLU A 77 10.41 -0.47 -5.59
C GLU A 77 9.40 -1.58 -5.26
N ASP A 78 8.40 -1.30 -4.41
CA ASP A 78 7.28 -2.20 -4.12
C ASP A 78 5.93 -1.49 -4.38
N PRO A 79 5.43 -1.49 -5.62
CA PRO A 79 4.21 -0.80 -6.03
C PRO A 79 2.94 -1.24 -5.29
N TYR A 80 2.91 -2.41 -4.69
CA TYR A 80 1.79 -2.88 -3.87
C TYR A 80 1.40 -1.85 -2.79
N TYR A 81 2.39 -1.36 -2.04
CA TYR A 81 2.15 -0.38 -0.99
C TYR A 81 1.77 1.00 -1.54
N LEU A 82 2.27 1.36 -2.72
CA LEU A 82 1.87 2.59 -3.42
C LEU A 82 0.37 2.57 -3.77
N TYR A 83 -0.13 1.44 -4.33
CA TYR A 83 -1.55 1.27 -4.65
C TYR A 83 -2.41 1.26 -3.38
N LEU A 84 -1.99 0.53 -2.35
CA LEU A 84 -2.71 0.44 -1.09
C LEU A 84 -2.87 1.81 -0.42
N SER A 85 -1.79 2.59 -0.35
CA SER A 85 -1.81 3.98 0.14
C SER A 85 -2.67 4.89 -0.73
N GLY A 86 -2.57 4.76 -2.06
CA GLY A 86 -3.39 5.51 -3.01
C GLY A 86 -4.89 5.31 -2.80
N PHE A 87 -5.34 4.06 -2.62
CA PHE A 87 -6.75 3.76 -2.34
C PHE A 87 -7.21 4.23 -0.96
N VAL A 88 -6.35 4.21 0.06
CA VAL A 88 -6.67 4.81 1.37
C VAL A 88 -6.91 6.33 1.22
N ARG A 89 -6.02 7.03 0.50
CA ARG A 89 -6.16 8.48 0.26
C ARG A 89 -7.39 8.80 -0.57
N GLN A 90 -7.66 8.04 -1.62
CA GLN A 90 -8.87 8.19 -2.44
C GLN A 90 -10.13 7.96 -1.59
N GLY A 91 -10.16 6.90 -0.79
CA GLY A 91 -11.29 6.62 0.08
C GLY A 91 -11.52 7.70 1.17
N CYS A 92 -10.46 8.37 1.64
CA CYS A 92 -10.59 9.55 2.48
C CYS A 92 -11.29 10.71 1.75
N LEU A 93 -10.92 10.97 0.49
CA LEU A 93 -11.56 11.99 -0.35
C LEU A 93 -13.04 11.69 -0.56
N ASP A 94 -13.38 10.44 -0.92
CA ASP A 94 -14.76 10.00 -1.17
C ASP A 94 -15.64 10.15 0.08
N LYS A 95 -15.08 9.86 1.25
CA LYS A 95 -15.75 10.05 2.54
C LYS A 95 -15.71 11.49 3.07
N LYS A 96 -15.06 12.40 2.33
CA LYS A 96 -14.82 13.80 2.73
C LYS A 96 -14.04 13.91 4.05
N TYR A 97 -13.18 12.96 4.36
CA TYR A 97 -12.26 13.02 5.50
C TYR A 97 -11.07 13.94 5.17
N THR A 98 -10.51 14.58 6.19
CA THR A 98 -9.22 15.27 6.05
C THR A 98 -8.12 14.22 6.18
N CYS A 99 -7.37 13.97 5.10
CA CYS A 99 -6.27 13.02 5.08
C CYS A 99 -4.94 13.73 5.34
N LEU A 100 -4.19 13.28 6.36
CA LEU A 100 -2.92 13.85 6.79
C LEU A 100 -1.83 12.76 6.73
N THR A 101 -0.74 13.01 6.01
CA THR A 101 0.42 12.11 6.04
C THR A 101 1.19 12.32 7.34
N LEU A 102 1.43 11.25 8.10
CA LEU A 102 2.26 11.32 9.30
C LEU A 102 3.75 11.29 8.93
N GLU A 103 4.53 12.11 9.61
CA GLU A 103 5.97 12.16 9.45
C GLU A 103 6.62 11.08 10.31
N SER A 104 7.36 10.16 9.70
CA SER A 104 8.15 9.15 10.40
C SER A 104 9.50 9.74 10.84
N ARG A 105 9.83 9.60 12.12
CA ARG A 105 11.13 9.99 12.71
C ARG A 105 11.69 8.84 13.53
N GLY A 106 12.28 7.86 12.83
CA GLY A 106 12.80 6.64 13.46
C GLY A 106 11.70 5.84 14.13
N GLU A 107 11.71 5.75 15.46
CA GLU A 107 10.73 4.99 16.22
C GLU A 107 9.45 5.79 16.56
N SER A 108 9.29 7.01 16.04
CA SER A 108 8.12 7.85 16.33
C SER A 108 7.46 8.39 15.07
N PHE A 109 6.17 8.70 15.21
CA PHE A 109 5.37 9.37 14.19
C PHE A 109 4.84 10.70 14.73
N LEU A 110 4.82 11.70 13.88
CA LEU A 110 4.34 13.04 14.21
C LEU A 110 3.18 13.41 13.28
N SER A 111 2.17 14.03 13.86
CA SER A 111 1.11 14.70 13.10
C SER A 111 1.65 16.03 12.55
N PRO A 112 1.36 16.40 11.29
CA PRO A 112 1.74 17.69 10.74
C PRO A 112 1.23 18.83 11.64
N GLU A 113 2.11 19.80 11.93
CA GLU A 113 1.79 20.98 12.74
C GLU A 113 1.14 20.68 14.12
N GLY A 114 1.28 19.45 14.64
CA GLY A 114 0.67 19.02 15.88
C GLY A 114 -0.87 18.93 15.82
N GLU A 115 -1.44 18.74 14.64
CA GLU A 115 -2.89 18.61 14.47
C GLU A 115 -3.44 17.38 15.19
N LYS A 116 -4.60 17.57 15.85
CA LYS A 116 -5.35 16.46 16.45
C LYS A 116 -5.89 15.54 15.38
N LEU A 117 -5.71 14.22 15.57
CA LEU A 117 -6.26 13.18 14.73
C LEU A 117 -7.47 12.51 15.41
N ASP A 118 -8.48 12.18 14.61
CA ASP A 118 -9.61 11.37 15.07
C ASP A 118 -9.31 9.87 14.91
N GLY A 119 -8.45 9.52 13.96
CA GLY A 119 -7.98 8.15 13.73
C GLY A 119 -6.78 8.07 12.80
N ILE A 120 -6.17 6.88 12.75
CA ILE A 120 -5.00 6.58 11.91
C ILE A 120 -5.24 5.30 11.14
N VAL A 121 -4.87 5.30 9.85
CA VAL A 121 -4.62 4.08 9.05
C VAL A 121 -3.11 3.88 8.97
N ALA A 122 -2.62 2.78 9.54
CA ALA A 122 -1.20 2.41 9.56
C ALA A 122 -0.95 1.29 8.55
N ILE A 123 -0.20 1.58 7.47
CA ILE A 123 -0.01 0.71 6.31
C ILE A 123 1.33 -0.01 6.40
N GLY A 124 1.31 -1.33 6.51
CA GLY A 124 2.48 -2.19 6.58
C GLY A 124 2.86 -2.60 8.01
N LEU A 125 4.17 -2.81 8.25
CA LEU A 125 4.73 -3.37 9.48
C LEU A 125 5.39 -2.28 10.33
N PHE A 126 5.13 -2.29 11.62
CA PHE A 126 5.65 -1.29 12.56
C PHE A 126 6.31 -1.95 13.76
N THR A 127 7.39 -1.34 14.28
CA THR A 127 7.99 -1.79 15.53
C THR A 127 7.05 -1.54 16.71
N PRO A 128 7.20 -2.25 17.84
CA PRO A 128 6.41 -1.98 19.04
C PRO A 128 6.48 -0.51 19.49
N ALA A 129 7.64 0.15 19.37
CA ALA A 129 7.81 1.56 19.71
C ALA A 129 7.04 2.48 18.75
N GLN A 130 7.07 2.19 17.45
CA GLN A 130 6.28 2.92 16.45
C GLN A 130 4.77 2.76 16.68
N ILE A 131 4.31 1.55 17.05
CA ILE A 131 2.91 1.28 17.38
C ILE A 131 2.45 2.11 18.57
N GLU A 132 3.26 2.17 19.64
CA GLU A 132 2.94 3.00 20.80
C GLU A 132 2.96 4.50 20.46
N SER A 133 3.87 4.93 19.61
CA SER A 133 3.89 6.32 19.11
C SER A 133 2.61 6.68 18.34
N LEU A 134 2.12 5.80 17.46
CA LEU A 134 0.84 6.00 16.76
C LEU A 134 -0.33 6.02 17.75
N ALA A 135 -0.36 5.12 18.72
CA ALA A 135 -1.39 5.03 19.74
C ALA A 135 -1.43 6.27 20.67
N ALA A 136 -0.30 6.94 20.87
CA ALA A 136 -0.21 8.18 21.62
C ALA A 136 -0.85 9.37 20.88
N LEU A 137 -0.91 9.35 19.54
CA LEU A 137 -1.58 10.38 18.73
C LEU A 137 -3.11 10.23 18.78
N THR A 138 -3.61 8.99 18.76
CA THR A 138 -5.04 8.66 18.91
C THR A 138 -5.20 7.17 19.24
N PRO A 139 -6.20 6.79 20.07
CA PRO A 139 -6.49 5.38 20.35
C PRO A 139 -7.10 4.63 19.15
N ASN A 140 -7.58 5.35 18.13
CA ASN A 140 -8.27 4.78 16.97
C ASN A 140 -7.28 4.52 15.84
N VAL A 141 -6.55 3.42 15.94
CA VAL A 141 -5.61 2.97 14.89
C VAL A 141 -6.17 1.72 14.21
N VAL A 142 -6.15 1.71 12.89
CA VAL A 142 -6.44 0.54 12.04
C VAL A 142 -5.15 0.16 11.32
N PHE A 143 -4.66 -1.04 11.55
CA PHE A 143 -3.52 -1.58 10.82
C PHE A 143 -3.99 -2.21 9.50
N LEU A 144 -3.29 -1.91 8.43
CA LEU A 144 -3.58 -2.37 7.08
C LEU A 144 -2.38 -3.15 6.55
N ASP A 145 -2.60 -4.42 6.17
CA ASP A 145 -1.60 -5.42 5.78
C ASP A 145 -0.75 -5.95 6.95
N SER A 146 -1.17 -5.71 8.19
CA SER A 146 -0.62 -6.32 9.40
C SER A 146 -1.65 -6.36 10.52
N SER A 147 -1.41 -7.13 11.59
CA SER A 147 -2.35 -7.29 12.70
C SER A 147 -1.63 -7.37 14.05
N PRO A 148 -0.87 -6.33 14.44
CA PRO A 148 -0.22 -6.31 15.75
C PRO A 148 -1.25 -6.03 16.85
N PHE A 149 -1.14 -6.72 17.99
CA PHE A 149 -1.98 -6.49 19.18
C PHE A 149 -3.49 -6.50 18.90
N GLU A 150 -4.01 -7.60 18.38
CA GLU A 150 -5.41 -7.80 17.95
C GLU A 150 -6.47 -7.46 19.01
N SER A 151 -6.12 -7.54 20.31
CA SER A 151 -7.00 -7.14 21.40
C SER A 151 -7.12 -5.64 21.61
N ARG A 152 -6.31 -4.85 20.91
CA ARG A 152 -6.23 -3.39 21.11
C ARG A 152 -6.62 -2.59 19.85
N PHE A 153 -6.22 -3.05 18.70
CA PHE A 153 -6.36 -2.33 17.43
C PHE A 153 -7.17 -3.10 16.40
N ASP A 154 -7.85 -2.36 15.54
CA ASP A 154 -8.43 -2.94 14.34
C ASP A 154 -7.34 -3.29 13.33
N SER A 155 -7.62 -4.30 12.52
CA SER A 155 -6.73 -4.68 11.43
C SER A 155 -7.47 -5.22 10.22
N VAL A 156 -6.88 -5.02 9.05
CA VAL A 156 -7.32 -5.59 7.78
C VAL A 156 -6.13 -6.30 7.16
N VAL A 157 -6.26 -7.60 6.95
CA VAL A 157 -5.20 -8.46 6.43
C VAL A 157 -5.71 -9.32 5.28
N LEU A 158 -4.78 -9.89 4.49
CA LEU A 158 -5.09 -10.79 3.41
C LEU A 158 -5.23 -12.24 3.90
N GLY A 159 -6.12 -13.01 3.29
CA GLY A 159 -6.27 -14.46 3.47
C GLY A 159 -5.21 -15.25 2.69
N TYR A 160 -3.94 -15.21 3.13
CA TYR A 160 -2.82 -15.84 2.41
C TYR A 160 -3.04 -17.33 2.14
N GLU A 161 -3.62 -18.08 3.07
CA GLU A 161 -3.84 -19.52 2.89
C GLU A 161 -4.76 -19.82 1.71
N LEU A 162 -5.87 -19.08 1.61
CA LEU A 162 -6.76 -19.19 0.46
C LEU A 162 -6.04 -18.82 -0.84
N GLY A 163 -5.23 -17.76 -0.84
CA GLY A 163 -4.50 -17.33 -2.03
C GLY A 163 -3.51 -18.38 -2.53
N ILE A 164 -2.74 -19.00 -1.62
CA ILE A 164 -1.83 -20.09 -2.00
C ILE A 164 -2.60 -21.34 -2.45
N SER A 165 -3.73 -21.68 -1.81
CA SER A 165 -4.59 -22.79 -2.23
C SER A 165 -5.10 -22.58 -3.65
N LEU A 166 -5.67 -21.42 -3.97
CA LEU A 166 -6.17 -21.08 -5.31
C LEU A 166 -5.09 -21.19 -6.39
N ALA A 167 -3.88 -20.68 -6.11
CA ALA A 167 -2.76 -20.77 -7.03
C ALA A 167 -2.33 -22.23 -7.27
N LEU A 168 -2.24 -23.03 -6.20
CA LEU A 168 -1.86 -24.44 -6.30
C LEU A 168 -2.94 -25.30 -6.96
N GLU A 169 -4.22 -25.05 -6.69
CA GLU A 169 -5.35 -25.71 -7.33
C GLU A 169 -5.32 -25.48 -8.84
N HIS A 170 -5.22 -24.20 -9.25
CA HIS A 170 -5.08 -23.83 -10.65
C HIS A 170 -3.92 -24.57 -11.35
N LEU A 171 -2.73 -24.54 -10.77
CA LEU A 171 -1.57 -25.22 -11.33
C LEU A 171 -1.75 -26.75 -11.40
N THR A 172 -2.33 -27.36 -10.36
CA THR A 172 -2.57 -28.82 -10.34
C THR A 172 -3.66 -29.26 -11.31
N GLU A 173 -4.69 -28.43 -11.55
CA GLU A 173 -5.73 -28.65 -12.58
C GLU A 173 -5.14 -28.56 -13.99
N LEU A 174 -4.14 -27.70 -14.22
CA LEU A 174 -3.37 -27.64 -15.47
C LEU A 174 -2.36 -28.79 -15.63
N GLY A 175 -2.34 -29.73 -14.69
CA GLY A 175 -1.49 -30.94 -14.76
C GLY A 175 -0.12 -30.80 -14.13
N HIS A 176 0.24 -29.64 -13.57
CA HIS A 176 1.54 -29.47 -12.92
C HIS A 176 1.66 -30.33 -11.65
N ARG A 177 2.79 -31.02 -11.51
CA ARG A 177 3.14 -31.83 -10.32
C ARG A 177 4.48 -31.40 -9.74
N ARG A 178 5.39 -30.91 -10.57
CA ARG A 178 6.66 -30.31 -10.17
C ARG A 178 6.50 -28.81 -10.13
N ILE A 179 6.10 -28.29 -8.97
CA ILE A 179 5.83 -26.87 -8.73
C ILE A 179 6.86 -26.35 -7.74
N GLY A 180 7.59 -25.31 -8.14
CA GLY A 180 8.56 -24.61 -7.29
C GLY A 180 7.99 -23.35 -6.64
N PHE A 181 8.70 -22.82 -5.66
CA PHE A 181 8.40 -21.54 -5.05
C PHE A 181 9.61 -20.61 -5.10
N ILE A 182 9.39 -19.37 -5.49
CA ILE A 182 10.43 -18.33 -5.54
C ILE A 182 10.05 -17.22 -4.55
N GLY A 183 10.95 -16.95 -3.61
CA GLY A 183 10.77 -15.91 -2.61
C GLY A 183 11.55 -16.18 -1.33
N PRO A 184 11.57 -15.25 -0.37
CA PRO A 184 12.44 -15.33 0.80
C PRO A 184 12.02 -16.45 1.75
N ALA A 185 13.01 -17.02 2.44
CA ALA A 185 12.76 -17.97 3.51
C ALA A 185 12.20 -17.27 4.77
N TYR A 186 12.63 -16.03 4.99
CA TYR A 186 12.28 -15.23 6.16
C TYR A 186 11.90 -13.81 5.72
N LYS A 187 10.96 -13.23 6.46
CA LYS A 187 10.52 -11.84 6.35
C LYS A 187 10.39 -11.23 7.75
N LEU A 188 10.05 -9.97 7.85
CA LEU A 188 9.62 -9.38 9.11
C LEU A 188 8.15 -9.71 9.38
N ASP A 189 7.82 -10.04 10.63
CA ASP A 189 6.44 -10.25 11.09
C ASP A 189 5.74 -8.92 11.43
N ASP A 190 4.53 -9.01 11.97
CA ASP A 190 3.71 -7.85 12.37
C ASP A 190 4.35 -6.95 13.44
N ARG A 191 5.47 -7.36 14.03
CA ARG A 191 6.25 -6.59 15.00
C ARG A 191 7.66 -6.27 14.52
N ARG A 192 7.91 -6.43 13.21
CA ARG A 192 9.20 -6.27 12.56
C ARG A 192 10.30 -7.17 13.13
N GLN A 193 9.93 -8.36 13.59
CA GLN A 193 10.86 -9.40 14.00
C GLN A 193 11.04 -10.41 12.87
N ARG A 194 12.23 -11.01 12.76
CA ARG A 194 12.50 -12.01 11.73
C ARG A 194 11.65 -13.27 11.98
N ALA A 195 10.80 -13.60 11.03
CA ALA A 195 9.94 -14.77 11.05
C ALA A 195 9.96 -15.50 9.70
N PRO A 196 9.56 -16.78 9.64
CA PRO A 196 9.37 -17.47 8.37
C PRO A 196 8.36 -16.72 7.48
N GLU A 197 8.65 -16.62 6.18
CA GLU A 197 7.74 -15.97 5.24
C GLU A 197 6.45 -16.80 5.08
N VAL A 198 5.31 -16.15 5.29
CA VAL A 198 4.01 -16.82 5.44
C VAL A 198 3.58 -17.58 4.17
N ARG A 199 3.75 -17.00 2.97
CA ARG A 199 3.37 -17.66 1.69
C ARG A 199 4.21 -18.89 1.45
N ARG A 200 5.53 -18.80 1.72
CA ARG A 200 6.44 -19.94 1.62
C ARG A 200 6.07 -21.05 2.60
N GLN A 201 5.73 -20.71 3.86
CA GLN A 201 5.31 -21.71 4.85
C GLN A 201 4.01 -22.40 4.44
N LEU A 202 3.04 -21.65 3.95
CA LEU A 202 1.78 -22.17 3.43
C LEU A 202 2.00 -23.06 2.19
N PHE A 203 2.84 -22.63 1.26
CA PHE A 203 3.23 -23.44 0.10
C PHE A 203 3.83 -24.78 0.51
N LEU A 204 4.82 -24.77 1.41
CA LEU A 204 5.47 -26.00 1.90
C LEU A 204 4.44 -26.94 2.53
N ARG A 205 3.59 -26.42 3.43
CA ARG A 205 2.56 -27.22 4.12
C ARG A 205 1.55 -27.81 3.14
N LEU A 206 1.04 -27.00 2.21
CA LEU A 206 0.02 -27.44 1.24
C LEU A 206 0.58 -28.43 0.20
N MET A 207 1.82 -28.26 -0.24
CA MET A 207 2.49 -29.20 -1.15
C MET A 207 2.81 -30.51 -0.45
N GLU A 208 3.24 -30.49 0.81
CA GLU A 208 3.46 -31.67 1.64
C GLU A 208 2.15 -32.47 1.83
N GLY A 209 1.05 -31.77 2.16
CA GLY A 209 -0.27 -32.38 2.28
C GLY A 209 -0.80 -33.02 0.99
N ARG A 210 -0.33 -32.56 -0.18
CA ARG A 210 -0.64 -33.15 -1.50
C ARG A 210 0.34 -34.25 -1.92
N GLY A 211 1.39 -34.52 -1.17
CA GLY A 211 2.47 -35.44 -1.55
C GLY A 211 3.30 -34.97 -2.75
N LEU A 212 3.32 -33.67 -3.03
CA LEU A 212 3.99 -33.07 -4.19
C LEU A 212 5.19 -32.17 -3.78
N LEU A 213 5.55 -32.12 -2.50
CA LEU A 213 6.64 -31.27 -2.05
C LEU A 213 8.01 -31.80 -2.52
N ASP A 214 8.69 -30.97 -3.32
CA ASP A 214 10.10 -31.15 -3.67
C ASP A 214 10.88 -29.91 -3.22
N ARG A 215 11.68 -30.02 -2.17
CA ARG A 215 12.44 -28.90 -1.60
C ARG A 215 13.57 -28.41 -2.51
N SER A 216 14.00 -29.21 -3.49
CA SER A 216 15.01 -28.79 -4.47
C SER A 216 14.49 -27.74 -5.45
N LEU A 217 13.16 -27.56 -5.53
CA LEU A 217 12.50 -26.58 -6.39
C LEU A 217 12.26 -25.21 -5.69
N MET A 218 12.86 -25.02 -4.52
CA MET A 218 12.74 -23.78 -3.76
C MET A 218 13.88 -22.83 -4.12
N VAL A 219 13.55 -21.65 -4.64
CA VAL A 219 14.51 -20.59 -4.92
C VAL A 219 14.39 -19.50 -3.88
N ASP A 220 15.47 -19.26 -3.14
CA ASP A 220 15.50 -18.23 -2.08
C ASP A 220 16.02 -16.90 -2.63
N CYS A 221 15.23 -15.85 -2.53
CA CYS A 221 15.62 -14.50 -2.94
C CYS A 221 14.79 -13.44 -2.19
N PRO A 222 15.31 -12.20 -2.03
CA PRO A 222 14.50 -11.04 -1.65
C PRO A 222 13.32 -10.80 -2.59
N MET A 223 12.33 -10.00 -2.15
CA MET A 223 11.13 -9.67 -2.93
C MET A 223 11.35 -8.55 -3.94
N GLU A 224 12.41 -8.67 -4.75
CA GLU A 224 12.87 -7.68 -5.73
C GLU A 224 13.11 -8.36 -7.08
N ALA A 225 12.79 -7.69 -8.18
CA ALA A 225 12.90 -8.26 -9.53
C ALA A 225 14.35 -8.62 -9.93
N GLU A 226 15.31 -7.77 -9.59
CA GLU A 226 16.72 -7.99 -9.98
C GLU A 226 17.36 -9.17 -9.24
N THR A 227 17.10 -9.24 -7.92
CA THR A 227 17.61 -10.37 -7.10
C THR A 227 16.93 -11.68 -7.46
N ALA A 228 15.64 -11.66 -7.80
CA ALA A 228 14.91 -12.83 -8.28
C ALA A 228 15.45 -13.31 -9.64
N ALA A 229 15.70 -12.40 -10.59
CA ALA A 229 16.28 -12.76 -11.88
C ALA A 229 17.63 -13.46 -11.74
N ARG A 230 18.50 -12.93 -10.85
CA ARG A 230 19.80 -13.56 -10.57
C ARG A 230 19.63 -14.93 -9.91
N ALA A 231 18.83 -15.05 -8.86
CA ALA A 231 18.65 -16.31 -8.12
C ALA A 231 18.06 -17.43 -9.02
N VAL A 232 17.07 -17.09 -9.85
CA VAL A 232 16.50 -18.03 -10.83
C VAL A 232 17.53 -18.41 -11.89
N GLY A 233 18.32 -17.46 -12.39
CA GLY A 233 19.41 -17.73 -13.35
C GLY A 233 20.46 -18.68 -12.78
N GLU A 234 20.89 -18.48 -11.54
CA GLU A 234 21.80 -19.36 -10.80
C GLU A 234 21.19 -20.76 -10.62
N TYR A 235 19.93 -20.84 -10.22
CA TYR A 235 19.18 -22.10 -10.06
C TYR A 235 19.15 -22.90 -11.39
N LEU A 236 18.83 -22.25 -12.52
CA LEU A 236 18.78 -22.89 -13.84
C LEU A 236 20.18 -23.32 -14.31
N SER A 237 21.21 -22.56 -13.99
CA SER A 237 22.60 -22.87 -14.34
C SER A 237 23.19 -24.02 -13.53
N ALA A 238 22.60 -24.40 -12.41
CA ALA A 238 23.04 -25.54 -11.61
C ALA A 238 22.76 -26.90 -12.25
N GLY A 239 22.14 -26.95 -13.44
CA GLY A 239 21.87 -28.17 -14.20
C GLY A 239 20.76 -29.04 -13.60
N LEU A 240 20.00 -28.53 -12.67
CA LEU A 240 18.81 -29.22 -12.16
C LEU A 240 17.67 -29.12 -13.16
N LEU A 241 16.89 -30.20 -13.29
CA LEU A 241 15.69 -30.18 -14.11
C LEU A 241 14.71 -29.12 -13.51
N PRO A 242 14.39 -28.06 -14.26
CA PRO A 242 13.50 -27.01 -13.72
C PRO A 242 12.10 -27.57 -13.47
N PRO A 243 11.32 -26.97 -12.54
CA PRO A 243 9.91 -27.33 -12.37
C PRO A 243 9.10 -26.97 -13.62
N THR A 244 7.89 -27.49 -13.73
CA THR A 244 6.96 -27.11 -14.80
C THR A 244 6.18 -25.85 -14.46
N ALA A 245 6.18 -25.43 -13.19
CA ALA A 245 5.58 -24.18 -12.75
C ALA A 245 6.31 -23.60 -11.54
N PHE A 246 6.30 -22.27 -11.42
CA PHE A 246 6.69 -21.55 -10.23
C PHE A 246 5.54 -20.72 -9.66
N LEU A 247 5.37 -20.77 -8.34
CA LEU A 247 4.63 -19.80 -7.58
C LEU A 247 5.60 -18.78 -6.98
N CYS A 248 5.43 -17.51 -7.33
CA CYS A 248 6.28 -16.41 -6.89
C CYS A 248 5.66 -15.68 -5.70
N ALA A 249 6.49 -15.28 -4.72
CA ALA A 249 6.03 -14.64 -3.49
C ALA A 249 5.32 -13.30 -3.74
N ASN A 250 5.71 -12.55 -4.76
CA ASN A 250 5.06 -11.30 -5.18
C ASN A 250 5.27 -11.06 -6.68
N GLU A 251 4.75 -9.96 -7.18
CA GLU A 251 4.80 -9.54 -8.58
C GLU A 251 6.24 -9.24 -9.03
N GLU A 252 7.05 -8.56 -8.21
CA GLU A 252 8.45 -8.24 -8.54
C GLU A 252 9.29 -9.51 -8.75
N VAL A 253 9.11 -10.49 -7.85
CA VAL A 253 9.76 -11.81 -7.99
C VAL A 253 9.33 -12.49 -9.29
N ALA A 254 8.04 -12.43 -9.64
CA ALA A 254 7.55 -13.01 -10.90
C ALA A 254 8.16 -12.34 -12.13
N ILE A 255 8.23 -11.00 -12.15
CA ILE A 255 8.86 -10.23 -13.24
C ILE A 255 10.33 -10.61 -13.41
N GLY A 256 11.08 -10.69 -12.31
CA GLY A 256 12.47 -11.13 -12.34
C GLY A 256 12.62 -12.56 -12.85
N SER A 257 11.70 -13.43 -12.44
CA SER A 257 11.67 -14.84 -12.88
C SER A 257 11.39 -14.98 -14.38
N LEU A 258 10.44 -14.21 -14.94
CA LEU A 258 10.17 -14.17 -16.38
C LEU A 258 11.42 -13.79 -17.18
N ARG A 259 12.18 -12.79 -16.72
CA ARG A 259 13.44 -12.38 -17.37
C ARG A 259 14.47 -13.50 -17.36
N ALA A 260 14.66 -14.20 -16.24
CA ALA A 260 15.61 -15.29 -16.13
C ALA A 260 15.22 -16.50 -16.99
N LEU A 261 13.93 -16.88 -16.97
CA LEU A 261 13.40 -17.98 -17.80
C LEU A 261 13.55 -17.66 -19.30
N GLY A 262 13.20 -16.45 -19.72
CA GLY A 262 13.40 -16.01 -21.11
C GLY A 262 14.86 -16.01 -21.53
N SER A 263 15.78 -15.57 -20.69
CA SER A 263 17.24 -15.62 -20.95
C SER A 263 17.78 -17.05 -21.05
N ALA A 264 17.15 -18.00 -20.35
CA ALA A 264 17.49 -19.42 -20.40
C ALA A 264 16.81 -20.17 -21.57
N GLY A 265 16.01 -19.48 -22.41
CA GLY A 265 15.30 -20.09 -23.52
C GLY A 265 14.12 -20.98 -23.08
N LEU A 266 13.57 -20.75 -21.88
CA LEU A 266 12.42 -21.46 -21.33
C LEU A 266 11.16 -20.61 -21.51
N PRO A 267 10.34 -20.83 -22.53
CA PRO A 267 9.15 -20.03 -22.79
C PRO A 267 8.11 -20.19 -21.68
N VAL A 268 7.50 -19.06 -21.29
CA VAL A 268 6.38 -19.01 -20.36
C VAL A 268 5.11 -18.70 -21.17
N PRO A 269 4.05 -19.51 -21.05
CA PRO A 269 3.85 -20.68 -20.17
C PRO A 269 4.32 -22.01 -20.79
N GLY A 270 4.86 -22.03 -22.03
CA GLY A 270 5.09 -23.25 -22.83
C GLY A 270 5.92 -24.33 -22.13
N GLU A 271 7.03 -23.96 -21.49
CA GLU A 271 7.90 -24.87 -20.74
C GLU A 271 7.72 -24.74 -19.22
N VAL A 272 7.48 -23.51 -18.74
CA VAL A 272 7.34 -23.20 -17.32
C VAL A 272 6.19 -22.21 -17.12
N SER A 273 5.19 -22.58 -16.35
CA SER A 273 4.15 -21.65 -15.91
C SER A 273 4.63 -20.79 -14.73
N VAL A 274 4.19 -19.54 -14.69
CA VAL A 274 4.49 -18.61 -13.57
C VAL A 274 3.19 -18.06 -13.02
N VAL A 275 2.99 -18.21 -11.70
CA VAL A 275 1.88 -17.59 -10.96
C VAL A 275 2.46 -16.64 -9.92
N SER A 276 1.89 -15.44 -9.81
CA SER A 276 2.36 -14.39 -8.93
C SER A 276 1.37 -14.03 -7.82
N PHE A 277 1.74 -13.06 -6.99
CA PHE A 277 0.94 -12.46 -5.94
C PHE A 277 0.90 -10.95 -6.11
N ASN A 278 -0.14 -10.31 -5.61
CA ASN A 278 -0.49 -8.89 -5.52
C ASN A 278 -1.48 -8.45 -6.60
N ASP A 279 -1.30 -8.82 -7.86
CA ASP A 279 -2.16 -8.46 -8.99
C ASP A 279 -2.35 -6.94 -9.10
N THR A 280 -1.24 -6.19 -9.09
CA THR A 280 -1.28 -4.76 -9.41
C THR A 280 -1.55 -4.59 -10.92
N PRO A 281 -1.90 -3.40 -11.42
CA PRO A 281 -2.06 -3.15 -12.85
C PRO A 281 -0.88 -3.59 -13.72
N ARG A 282 0.33 -3.69 -13.14
CA ARG A 282 1.53 -4.17 -13.84
C ARG A 282 1.44 -5.63 -14.26
N SER A 283 0.72 -6.48 -13.49
CA SER A 283 0.51 -7.89 -13.85
C SER A 283 -0.10 -8.08 -15.25
N ALA A 284 -0.93 -7.15 -15.69
CA ALA A 284 -1.54 -7.17 -17.03
C ALA A 284 -0.66 -6.55 -18.12
N LEU A 285 0.43 -5.86 -17.76
CA LEU A 285 1.28 -5.10 -18.71
C LEU A 285 2.62 -5.78 -19.01
N VAL A 286 3.01 -6.80 -18.26
CA VAL A 286 4.23 -7.58 -18.52
C VAL A 286 3.97 -8.63 -19.59
N ASP A 287 5.01 -9.16 -20.20
CA ASP A 287 4.93 -10.15 -21.25
C ASP A 287 5.61 -11.47 -20.82
N PRO A 288 4.86 -12.59 -20.75
CA PRO A 288 3.39 -12.68 -20.86
C PRO A 288 2.68 -12.06 -19.64
N PRO A 289 1.41 -11.60 -19.80
CA PRO A 289 0.60 -11.11 -18.69
C PRO A 289 0.48 -12.15 -17.58
N LEU A 290 0.70 -11.71 -16.31
CA LEU A 290 0.83 -12.61 -15.16
C LEU A 290 -0.53 -13.11 -14.66
N THR A 291 -0.70 -14.43 -14.60
CA THR A 291 -1.65 -15.07 -13.69
C THR A 291 -1.24 -14.73 -12.26
N SER A 292 -2.14 -14.13 -11.50
CA SER A 292 -1.78 -13.58 -10.19
C SER A 292 -2.90 -13.70 -9.17
N VAL A 293 -2.52 -13.91 -7.91
CA VAL A 293 -3.44 -13.84 -6.78
C VAL A 293 -3.69 -12.37 -6.48
N SER A 294 -4.93 -11.92 -6.72
CA SER A 294 -5.37 -10.56 -6.44
C SER A 294 -5.62 -10.36 -4.95
N THR A 295 -4.99 -9.34 -4.40
CA THR A 295 -5.10 -8.98 -2.98
C THR A 295 -6.26 -8.03 -2.70
N HIS A 296 -6.95 -7.55 -3.74
CA HIS A 296 -8.06 -6.60 -3.63
C HIS A 296 -7.73 -5.38 -2.77
N VAL A 297 -6.59 -4.72 -3.06
CA VAL A 297 -6.08 -3.57 -2.28
C VAL A 297 -7.10 -2.45 -2.10
N GLU A 298 -7.99 -2.23 -3.07
CA GLU A 298 -9.07 -1.26 -2.96
C GLU A 298 -10.07 -1.66 -1.86
N GLU A 299 -10.48 -2.93 -1.80
CA GLU A 299 -11.40 -3.43 -0.78
C GLU A 299 -10.74 -3.45 0.61
N MET A 300 -9.44 -3.77 0.69
CA MET A 300 -8.68 -3.66 1.93
C MET A 300 -8.68 -2.22 2.46
N ALA A 301 -8.40 -1.24 1.60
CA ALA A 301 -8.41 0.17 1.96
C ALA A 301 -9.81 0.67 2.36
N ARG A 302 -10.85 0.29 1.60
CA ARG A 302 -12.26 0.61 1.90
C ARG A 302 -12.68 0.05 3.26
N THR A 303 -12.30 -1.21 3.55
CA THR A 303 -12.58 -1.87 4.81
C THR A 303 -11.87 -1.21 5.98
N ALA A 304 -10.59 -0.84 5.83
CA ALA A 304 -9.85 -0.11 6.87
C ALA A 304 -10.52 1.22 7.23
N LEU A 305 -10.92 2.00 6.22
CA LEU A 305 -11.64 3.28 6.44
C LEU A 305 -13.05 3.10 6.99
N ARG A 306 -13.72 1.97 6.75
CA ARG A 306 -14.99 1.61 7.38
C ARG A 306 -14.78 1.33 8.86
N LEU A 307 -13.85 0.44 9.21
CA LEU A 307 -13.51 0.12 10.60
C LEU A 307 -13.11 1.36 11.38
N LEU A 308 -12.29 2.22 10.77
CA LEU A 308 -11.89 3.48 11.38
C LEU A 308 -13.10 4.37 11.67
N GLY A 309 -14.00 4.54 10.71
CA GLY A 309 -15.20 5.37 10.87
C GLY A 309 -16.21 4.84 11.89
N GLU A 310 -16.17 3.55 12.23
CA GLU A 310 -17.00 2.96 13.29
C GLU A 310 -16.47 3.26 14.71
N ARG A 311 -15.16 3.47 14.86
CA ARG A 311 -14.51 3.77 16.16
C ARG A 311 -14.14 5.23 16.33
N ALA A 312 -13.68 5.87 15.28
CA ALA A 312 -13.32 7.29 15.30
C ALA A 312 -14.57 8.14 15.17
N CYS A 313 -14.88 8.88 16.22
CA CYS A 313 -16.04 9.78 16.25
C CYS A 313 -15.61 11.23 16.25
N PRO A 314 -16.27 12.11 15.47
CA PRO A 314 -16.17 13.55 15.68
C PRO A 314 -16.58 13.90 17.10
N GLN A 315 -15.94 14.93 17.69
CA GLN A 315 -16.21 15.36 19.06
C GLN A 315 -17.72 15.45 19.37
N GLY A 316 -18.14 14.77 20.43
CA GLY A 316 -19.52 14.78 20.94
C GLY A 316 -20.45 13.69 20.39
N LYS A 317 -19.92 12.71 19.63
CA LYS A 317 -20.66 11.51 19.22
C LYS A 317 -20.05 10.28 19.88
N GLU A 318 -20.88 9.29 20.17
CA GLU A 318 -20.39 7.99 20.62
C GLU A 318 -19.94 7.10 19.44
N PRO A 319 -18.91 6.27 19.63
CA PRO A 319 -18.49 5.33 18.62
C PRO A 319 -19.58 4.28 18.35
N VAL A 320 -19.70 3.85 17.11
CA VAL A 320 -20.59 2.75 16.72
C VAL A 320 -20.12 1.44 17.35
N ARG A 321 -18.80 1.31 17.54
CA ARG A 321 -18.16 0.11 18.06
C ARG A 321 -16.94 0.48 18.91
N THR A 322 -16.72 -0.27 19.99
CA THR A 322 -15.54 -0.13 20.86
C THR A 322 -14.59 -1.33 20.74
N LEU A 323 -15.13 -2.53 20.47
CA LEU A 323 -14.34 -3.76 20.33
C LEU A 323 -13.48 -3.71 19.06
N PRO A 324 -12.16 -4.01 19.15
CA PRO A 324 -11.32 -4.18 17.96
C PRO A 324 -11.78 -5.35 17.09
N LEU A 325 -11.61 -5.23 15.79
CA LEU A 325 -11.91 -6.29 14.82
C LEU A 325 -10.69 -6.55 13.93
N LYS A 326 -10.41 -7.83 13.68
CA LYS A 326 -9.54 -8.28 12.61
C LYS A 326 -10.40 -8.74 11.44
N VAL A 327 -10.26 -8.09 10.29
CA VAL A 327 -10.94 -8.48 9.06
C VAL A 327 -9.93 -9.13 8.12
N VAL A 328 -10.26 -10.32 7.66
CA VAL A 328 -9.49 -11.04 6.64
C VAL A 328 -10.20 -10.87 5.30
N VAL A 329 -9.54 -10.22 4.35
CA VAL A 329 -10.06 -10.04 2.97
C VAL A 329 -9.68 -11.29 2.17
N PRO A 330 -10.67 -12.01 1.59
CA PRO A 330 -10.38 -13.16 0.75
C PRO A 330 -9.74 -12.70 -0.57
N PRO A 331 -8.63 -13.31 -1.00
CA PRO A 331 -8.07 -13.08 -2.33
C PRO A 331 -8.87 -13.82 -3.40
N SER A 332 -8.62 -13.50 -4.67
CA SER A 332 -9.05 -14.28 -5.83
C SER A 332 -7.88 -14.53 -6.78
N LEU A 333 -7.99 -15.53 -7.64
CA LEU A 333 -7.01 -15.77 -8.70
C LEU A 333 -7.47 -15.11 -10.00
N VAL A 334 -6.62 -14.30 -10.60
CA VAL A 334 -6.83 -13.71 -11.93
C VAL A 334 -5.95 -14.47 -12.91
N VAL A 335 -6.57 -15.30 -13.73
CA VAL A 335 -5.87 -16.14 -14.73
C VAL A 335 -5.56 -15.29 -15.96
N ARG A 336 -4.28 -15.34 -16.42
CA ARG A 336 -3.78 -14.69 -17.62
C ARG A 336 -2.84 -15.66 -18.39
N GLU A 337 -1.93 -15.12 -19.19
CA GLU A 337 -1.15 -15.89 -20.17
C GLU A 337 0.13 -16.51 -19.60
N SER A 338 0.55 -16.18 -18.39
CA SER A 338 1.78 -16.74 -17.79
C SER A 338 1.61 -18.15 -17.22
N SER A 339 0.41 -18.72 -17.24
CA SER A 339 0.15 -20.10 -16.85
C SER A 339 -0.64 -20.84 -17.92
N GLY A 340 -0.29 -22.10 -18.17
CA GLY A 340 -0.88 -22.98 -19.18
C GLY A 340 -0.72 -24.45 -18.78
N PRO A 341 -1.14 -25.40 -19.62
CA PRO A 341 -0.97 -26.83 -19.36
C PRO A 341 0.47 -27.22 -19.10
N ALA A 342 0.69 -28.16 -18.18
CA ALA A 342 2.02 -28.65 -17.88
C ALA A 342 2.70 -29.22 -19.12
N ALA A 343 3.96 -28.83 -19.37
CA ALA A 343 4.75 -29.36 -20.44
C ALA A 343 4.94 -30.88 -20.30
N ASP A 344 4.69 -31.61 -21.36
CA ASP A 344 4.98 -33.07 -21.42
C ASP A 344 6.48 -33.27 -21.56
N ARG A 345 7.13 -33.63 -20.46
CA ARG A 345 8.58 -33.94 -20.40
C ARG A 345 8.86 -35.45 -20.39
N SER A 346 7.93 -36.27 -20.91
CA SER A 346 8.07 -37.70 -21.02
C SER A 346 8.85 -38.15 -22.29
N LYS A 347 9.40 -37.18 -23.06
CA LYS A 347 10.19 -37.44 -24.26
C LYS A 347 11.69 -37.28 -24.03
#